data_7c5ca5603cbba1df42a8c734c17f28e4
#
_entry.id   7c5ca5603cbba1df42a8c734c17f28e4
#
_cell.length_a   1.000
_cell.length_b   1.000
_cell.length_c   1.000
_cell.angle_alpha   90.00
_cell.angle_beta   90.00
_cell.angle_gamma   90.00
#
_symmetry.space_group_name_H-M   'P 1'
#
loop_
_entity.id
_entity.type
_entity.pdbx_description
1 polymer ?
#
loop_
_entity_poly.entity_id
_entity_poly.type
_entity_poly.pdbx_seq_one_letter_code
_entity_poly.pdbx_strand_id
1 'polypeptide(L)'
;MRSEGIYFFTMNENSITPPDVLDYWFSEKSKQFWFASTPQVDNEIKVRFESVWEKAAEGEYSQWRKTADGSVALIVILDQLPLNMFRSDPKGFQTESMAVEVALNAINNGFDEELNDEKLLFLFMPLMH
;
A
#
# COMPACT_ATOMS: atom_id res chain seq x y z
N MET A 1 -6.95 -15.37 -30.26
CA MET A 1 -7.22 -15.25 -29.71
C MET A 1 -7.57 -14.40 -29.16
N ARG A 2 -8.20 -13.81 -29.04
CA ARG A 2 -8.50 -13.15 -28.55
C ARG A 2 -9.11 -13.14 -27.29
N SER A 3 -9.75 -13.94 -26.84
CA SER A 3 -9.96 -14.11 -25.44
C SER A 3 -8.69 -13.80 -24.65
N GLU A 4 -7.60 -13.75 -25.33
CA GLU A 4 -6.33 -13.38 -24.70
C GLU A 4 -6.35 -12.00 -24.10
N GLY A 5 -7.00 -11.06 -24.75
CA GLY A 5 -7.04 -9.71 -24.24
C GLY A 5 -7.78 -9.62 -22.93
N ILE A 6 -8.89 -10.34 -22.85
CA ILE A 6 -9.69 -10.34 -21.62
C ILE A 6 -8.95 -11.06 -20.51
N TYR A 7 -8.36 -12.16 -20.81
CA TYR A 7 -7.59 -12.95 -19.86
C TYR A 7 -6.43 -12.12 -19.29
N PHE A 8 -5.78 -11.40 -20.17
CA PHE A 8 -4.65 -10.58 -19.78
C PHE A 8 -5.06 -9.47 -18.83
N PHE A 9 -6.18 -8.85 -19.07
CA PHE A 9 -6.75 -7.87 -18.18
C PHE A 9 -6.96 -8.43 -16.78
N THR A 10 -7.57 -9.62 -16.71
CA THR A 10 -7.84 -10.27 -15.44
C THR A 10 -6.54 -10.55 -14.70
N MET A 11 -5.51 -10.98 -15.43
CA MET A 11 -4.22 -11.23 -14.82
C MET A 11 -3.59 -9.97 -14.26
N ASN A 12 -3.79 -8.83 -14.95
CA ASN A 12 -3.23 -7.58 -14.46
C ASN A 12 -3.81 -7.19 -13.12
N GLU A 13 -5.10 -7.45 -12.90
CA GLU A 13 -5.71 -7.17 -11.61
C GLU A 13 -5.10 -8.01 -10.51
N ASN A 14 -4.65 -9.23 -10.87
CA ASN A 14 -4.14 -10.17 -9.88
C ASN A 14 -2.62 -10.13 -9.75
N SER A 15 -1.97 -9.30 -10.54
CA SER A 15 -0.51 -9.30 -10.60
C SER A 15 0.10 -7.97 -10.17
N ILE A 16 -0.61 -7.23 -9.30
CA ILE A 16 -0.04 -5.99 -8.77
C ILE A 16 1.25 -6.33 -8.02
N THR A 17 2.24 -5.45 -8.17
CA THR A 17 3.55 -5.67 -7.59
C THR A 17 3.93 -4.51 -6.67
N PRO A 18 4.92 -4.70 -5.78
CA PRO A 18 5.38 -3.59 -4.95
C PRO A 18 5.76 -2.33 -5.74
N PRO A 19 6.49 -2.41 -6.87
CA PRO A 19 6.76 -1.19 -7.65
C PRO A 19 5.52 -0.45 -8.10
N ASP A 20 4.44 -1.17 -8.42
CA ASP A 20 3.19 -0.50 -8.83
C ASP A 20 2.67 0.42 -7.74
N VAL A 21 2.72 -0.03 -6.49
CA VAL A 21 2.25 0.75 -5.36
C VAL A 21 3.23 1.88 -5.05
N LEU A 22 4.51 1.57 -5.05
CA LEU A 22 5.54 2.56 -4.71
C LEU A 22 5.63 3.67 -5.74
N ASP A 23 5.54 3.32 -7.03
CA ASP A 23 5.58 4.32 -8.09
C ASP A 23 4.40 5.29 -7.98
N TYR A 24 3.24 4.76 -7.60
CA TYR A 24 2.08 5.62 -7.39
C TYR A 24 2.27 6.52 -6.17
N TRP A 25 2.57 5.91 -5.02
CA TRP A 25 2.59 6.63 -3.74
C TRP A 25 3.72 7.65 -3.66
N PHE A 26 4.89 7.31 -4.21
CA PHE A 26 6.06 8.18 -4.14
C PHE A 26 6.23 9.06 -5.37
N SER A 27 5.23 9.13 -6.25
CA SER A 27 5.26 10.05 -7.39
C SER A 27 5.15 11.50 -6.88
N GLU A 28 5.65 12.43 -7.67
CA GLU A 28 5.56 13.86 -7.31
C GLU A 28 4.11 14.29 -7.14
N LYS A 29 3.22 13.75 -7.95
CA LYS A 29 1.81 14.06 -7.83
C LYS A 29 1.24 13.60 -6.50
N SER A 30 1.52 12.35 -6.10
CA SER A 30 0.99 11.80 -4.85
C SER A 30 1.56 12.49 -3.63
N LYS A 31 2.83 12.88 -3.66
CA LYS A 31 3.46 13.51 -2.50
C LYS A 31 2.75 14.76 -2.06
N GLN A 32 2.15 15.49 -2.99
CA GLN A 32 1.41 16.72 -2.65
C GLN A 32 0.22 16.44 -1.75
N PHE A 33 -0.30 15.22 -1.78
CA PHE A 33 -1.52 14.87 -1.08
C PHE A 33 -1.31 13.94 0.11
N TRP A 34 -0.06 13.63 0.45
CA TRP A 34 0.22 12.70 1.56
C TRP A 34 -0.49 13.12 2.87
N PHE A 35 -0.49 14.41 3.17
CA PHE A 35 -1.02 14.91 4.43
C PHE A 35 -2.15 15.92 4.26
N ALA A 36 -2.58 16.15 3.03
CA ALA A 36 -3.63 17.12 2.73
C ALA A 36 -4.34 16.71 1.44
N SER A 37 -5.17 15.68 1.54
CA SER A 37 -5.84 15.13 0.36
C SER A 37 -7.10 15.91 0.00
N THR A 38 -7.69 15.56 -1.14
CA THR A 38 -8.94 16.13 -1.63
C THR A 38 -9.92 14.99 -1.90
N PRO A 39 -11.25 15.30 -1.98
CA PRO A 39 -12.22 14.26 -2.31
C PRO A 39 -11.95 13.57 -3.65
N GLN A 40 -11.42 14.31 -4.64
CA GLN A 40 -11.08 13.70 -5.92
C GLN A 40 -9.97 12.67 -5.77
N VAL A 41 -8.93 13.02 -5.04
CA VAL A 41 -7.80 12.11 -4.81
C VAL A 41 -8.25 10.91 -3.99
N ASP A 42 -9.06 11.13 -2.95
CA ASP A 42 -9.59 10.04 -2.14
C ASP A 42 -10.37 9.05 -3.00
N ASN A 43 -11.19 9.57 -3.91
CA ASN A 43 -11.99 8.71 -4.78
C ASN A 43 -11.12 7.96 -5.80
N GLU A 44 -10.11 8.63 -6.34
CA GLU A 44 -9.18 8.00 -7.27
C GLU A 44 -8.48 6.81 -6.61
N ILE A 45 -8.04 7.01 -5.37
CA ILE A 45 -7.36 5.95 -4.62
C ILE A 45 -8.34 4.79 -4.37
N LYS A 46 -9.57 5.11 -4.00
CA LYS A 46 -10.56 4.07 -3.72
C LYS A 46 -10.85 3.23 -4.97
N VAL A 47 -11.08 3.89 -6.09
CA VAL A 47 -11.36 3.17 -7.34
C VAL A 47 -10.19 2.28 -7.72
N ARG A 48 -8.98 2.77 -7.52
CA ARG A 48 -7.79 2.06 -7.98
C ARG A 48 -7.34 0.96 -7.03
N PHE A 49 -7.49 1.16 -5.71
CA PHE A 49 -6.85 0.29 -4.73
C PHE A 49 -7.76 -0.45 -3.77
N GLU A 50 -9.08 -0.23 -3.82
CA GLU A 50 -9.93 -0.89 -2.83
C GLU A 50 -9.84 -2.41 -2.91
N SER A 51 -9.86 -2.99 -4.11
CA SER A 51 -9.74 -4.43 -4.24
C SER A 51 -8.35 -4.92 -3.82
N VAL A 52 -7.32 -4.12 -4.07
CA VAL A 52 -5.97 -4.45 -3.63
C VAL A 52 -5.91 -4.50 -2.12
N TRP A 53 -6.52 -3.51 -1.47
CA TRP A 53 -6.58 -3.48 -0.01
C TRP A 53 -7.31 -4.69 0.56
N GLU A 54 -8.42 -5.09 -0.06
CA GLU A 54 -9.17 -6.26 0.40
C GLU A 54 -8.30 -7.51 0.35
N LYS A 55 -7.53 -7.68 -0.74
CA LYS A 55 -6.65 -8.84 -0.87
C LYS A 55 -5.51 -8.78 0.15
N ALA A 56 -4.96 -7.59 0.37
CA ALA A 56 -3.91 -7.43 1.37
C ALA A 56 -4.43 -7.77 2.76
N ALA A 57 -5.65 -7.35 3.06
CA ALA A 57 -6.27 -7.65 4.35
C ALA A 57 -6.46 -9.16 4.56
N GLU A 58 -6.61 -9.91 3.46
CA GLU A 58 -6.75 -11.36 3.50
C GLU A 58 -5.41 -12.09 3.51
N GLY A 59 -4.30 -11.35 3.47
CA GLY A 59 -2.98 -11.94 3.51
C GLY A 59 -2.42 -12.38 2.17
N GLU A 60 -3.05 -11.99 1.07
CA GLU A 60 -2.63 -12.47 -0.25
C GLU A 60 -1.27 -11.93 -0.70
N TYR A 61 -0.81 -10.84 -0.08
CA TYR A 61 0.49 -10.26 -0.44
C TYR A 61 1.54 -10.48 0.63
N SER A 62 1.39 -11.54 1.43
CA SER A 62 2.33 -11.79 2.53
C SER A 62 3.77 -11.98 2.05
N GLN A 63 3.97 -12.42 0.80
CA GLN A 63 5.32 -12.56 0.23
C GLN A 63 6.06 -11.23 0.16
N TRP A 64 5.35 -10.12 0.08
CA TRP A 64 5.97 -8.80 0.00
C TRP A 64 6.77 -8.47 1.26
N ARG A 65 6.48 -9.15 2.36
CA ARG A 65 7.19 -8.92 3.62
C ARG A 65 8.64 -9.40 3.58
N LYS A 66 9.03 -10.07 2.52
CA LYS A 66 10.39 -10.64 2.40
C LYS A 66 11.42 -9.65 1.91
N THR A 67 11.01 -8.46 1.48
CA THR A 67 11.94 -7.43 0.99
C THR A 67 11.61 -6.09 1.65
N ALA A 68 12.60 -5.19 1.62
CA ALA A 68 12.42 -3.84 2.17
C ALA A 68 11.33 -3.09 1.39
N ASP A 69 11.45 -3.04 0.07
CA ASP A 69 10.47 -2.33 -0.75
C ASP A 69 9.08 -2.97 -0.66
N GLY A 70 9.02 -4.29 -0.64
CA GLY A 70 7.74 -4.99 -0.50
C GLY A 70 7.06 -4.64 0.81
N SER A 71 7.84 -4.52 1.89
CA SER A 71 7.30 -4.15 3.21
C SER A 71 6.71 -2.75 3.18
N VAL A 72 7.41 -1.78 2.57
CA VAL A 72 6.90 -0.41 2.47
C VAL A 72 5.61 -0.38 1.64
N ALA A 73 5.60 -1.09 0.50
CA ALA A 73 4.41 -1.13 -0.34
C ALA A 73 3.21 -1.69 0.41
N LEU A 74 3.43 -2.76 1.16
CA LEU A 74 2.36 -3.40 1.92
C LEU A 74 1.86 -2.47 3.02
N ILE A 75 2.75 -1.74 3.69
CA ILE A 75 2.36 -0.77 4.71
C ILE A 75 1.53 0.36 4.09
N VAL A 76 1.93 0.85 2.91
CA VAL A 76 1.14 1.89 2.23
C VAL A 76 -0.29 1.40 2.01
N ILE A 77 -0.45 0.16 1.56
CA ILE A 77 -1.79 -0.40 1.31
C ILE A 77 -2.57 -0.56 2.62
N LEU A 78 -1.92 -1.02 3.68
CA LEU A 78 -2.61 -1.37 4.92
C LEU A 78 -2.81 -0.19 5.87
N ASP A 79 -1.96 0.82 5.80
CA ASP A 79 -1.95 1.92 6.78
C ASP A 79 -2.35 3.26 6.19
N GLN A 80 -1.90 3.57 4.98
CA GLN A 80 -2.09 4.91 4.41
C GLN A 80 -3.27 5.02 3.46
N LEU A 81 -3.36 4.12 2.48
CA LEU A 81 -4.45 4.18 1.50
C LEU A 81 -5.83 4.06 2.14
N PRO A 82 -6.02 3.25 3.20
CA PRO A 82 -7.34 3.19 3.84
C PRO A 82 -7.81 4.53 4.40
N LEU A 83 -6.88 5.39 4.83
CA LEU A 83 -7.26 6.71 5.36
C LEU A 83 -7.88 7.57 4.26
N ASN A 84 -7.44 7.39 3.01
CA ASN A 84 -8.05 8.07 1.87
C ASN A 84 -9.35 7.40 1.45
N MET A 85 -9.33 6.06 1.31
CA MET A 85 -10.47 5.32 0.79
C MET A 85 -11.68 5.37 1.70
N PHE A 86 -11.44 5.36 3.00
CA PHE A 86 -12.51 5.24 4.00
C PHE A 86 -12.50 6.42 4.97
N ARG A 87 -12.31 7.62 4.43
CA ARG A 87 -12.22 8.83 5.26
C ARG A 87 -13.47 8.99 6.11
N SER A 88 -13.27 9.25 7.40
CA SER A 88 -14.33 9.43 8.39
C SER A 88 -15.11 8.15 8.68
N ASP A 89 -14.55 7.00 8.32
CA ASP A 89 -15.15 5.69 8.56
C ASP A 89 -14.16 4.85 9.37
N PRO A 90 -14.62 4.18 10.45
CA PRO A 90 -13.73 3.30 11.22
C PRO A 90 -13.02 2.23 10.39
N LYS A 91 -13.57 1.89 9.22
CA LYS A 91 -12.96 0.92 8.32
C LYS A 91 -11.54 1.34 7.93
N GLY A 92 -11.26 2.66 7.94
CA GLY A 92 -9.93 3.16 7.61
C GLY A 92 -8.84 2.67 8.53
N PHE A 93 -9.19 2.18 9.72
CA PHE A 93 -8.21 1.71 10.71
C PHE A 93 -8.21 0.19 10.85
N GLN A 94 -8.99 -0.51 10.05
CA GLN A 94 -9.21 -1.94 10.20
C GLN A 94 -7.94 -2.78 10.04
N THR A 95 -7.01 -2.35 9.18
CA THR A 95 -5.79 -3.11 8.92
C THR A 95 -4.54 -2.49 9.55
N GLU A 96 -4.74 -1.58 10.50
CA GLU A 96 -3.63 -0.89 11.14
C GLU A 96 -2.70 -1.84 11.89
N SER A 97 -3.26 -2.80 12.63
CA SER A 97 -2.42 -3.74 13.37
C SER A 97 -1.60 -4.63 12.45
N MET A 98 -2.14 -4.96 11.28
CA MET A 98 -1.36 -5.72 10.29
C MET A 98 -0.16 -4.91 9.81
N ALA A 99 -0.36 -3.60 9.60
CA ALA A 99 0.74 -2.74 9.18
C ALA A 99 1.83 -2.66 10.23
N VAL A 100 1.44 -2.62 11.52
CA VAL A 100 2.41 -2.65 12.61
C VAL A 100 3.26 -3.92 12.55
N GLU A 101 2.63 -5.07 12.32
CA GLU A 101 3.37 -6.31 12.22
C GLU A 101 4.35 -6.32 11.06
N VAL A 102 3.94 -5.75 9.92
CA VAL A 102 4.83 -5.67 8.77
C VAL A 102 6.04 -4.79 9.09
N ALA A 103 5.80 -3.66 9.75
CA ALA A 103 6.88 -2.75 10.13
C ALA A 103 7.86 -3.41 11.09
N LEU A 104 7.37 -4.11 12.11
CA LEU A 104 8.24 -4.78 13.07
C LEU A 104 9.05 -5.89 12.40
N ASN A 105 8.42 -6.65 11.51
CA ASN A 105 9.12 -7.67 10.76
C ASN A 105 10.25 -7.07 9.92
N ALA A 106 9.98 -5.94 9.27
CA ALA A 106 10.98 -5.28 8.44
C ALA A 106 12.17 -4.82 9.28
N ILE A 107 11.91 -4.22 10.43
CA ILE A 107 12.97 -3.75 11.31
C ILE A 107 13.80 -4.94 11.82
N ASN A 108 13.13 -6.02 12.21
CA ASN A 108 13.83 -7.20 12.69
C ASN A 108 14.73 -7.83 11.63
N ASN A 109 14.41 -7.62 10.37
CA ASN A 109 15.22 -8.14 9.26
C ASN A 109 16.23 -7.13 8.73
N GLY A 110 16.34 -5.96 9.35
CA GLY A 110 17.31 -4.94 8.92
C GLY A 110 16.90 -4.19 7.66
N PHE A 111 15.66 -4.32 7.24
CA PHE A 111 15.19 -3.67 5.99
C PHE A 111 15.18 -2.16 6.09
N ASP A 112 15.04 -1.62 7.31
CA ASP A 112 15.05 -0.18 7.51
C ASP A 112 16.37 0.44 7.04
N GLU A 113 17.46 -0.32 7.11
CA GLU A 113 18.78 0.18 6.71
C GLU A 113 18.96 0.26 5.20
N GLU A 114 18.05 -0.36 4.43
CA GLU A 114 18.13 -0.38 2.96
C GLU A 114 17.30 0.74 2.31
N LEU A 115 16.53 1.49 3.07
CA LEU A 115 15.52 2.39 2.53
C LEU A 115 15.99 3.85 2.55
N ASN A 116 15.53 4.63 1.54
CA ASN A 116 15.78 6.06 1.55
C ASN A 116 14.86 6.72 2.60
N ASP A 117 15.04 8.03 2.81
CA ASP A 117 14.35 8.73 3.89
C ASP A 117 12.82 8.71 3.73
N GLU A 118 12.32 8.87 2.52
CA GLU A 118 10.88 8.90 2.30
C GLU A 118 10.24 7.53 2.57
N LYS A 119 10.86 6.47 2.06
CA LYS A 119 10.36 5.13 2.29
C LYS A 119 10.46 4.77 3.77
N LEU A 120 11.53 5.21 4.41
CA LEU A 120 11.73 4.95 5.83
C LEU A 120 10.65 5.61 6.68
N LEU A 121 10.24 6.83 6.31
CA LEU A 121 9.15 7.51 7.00
C LEU A 121 7.90 6.63 7.03
N PHE A 122 7.52 6.06 5.89
CA PHE A 122 6.31 5.27 5.83
C PHE A 122 6.47 3.89 6.46
N LEU A 123 7.68 3.36 6.48
CA LEU A 123 7.94 2.12 7.22
C LEU A 123 7.63 2.31 8.70
N PHE A 124 8.02 3.46 9.27
CA PHE A 124 7.80 3.73 10.68
C PHE A 124 6.42 4.29 10.99
N MET A 125 5.68 4.75 9.98
CA MET A 125 4.40 5.43 10.20
C MET A 125 3.43 4.62 11.07
N PRO A 126 3.25 3.31 10.84
CA PRO A 126 2.32 2.53 11.68
C PRO A 126 2.70 2.53 13.16
N LEU A 127 3.99 2.69 13.46
CA LEU A 127 4.47 2.66 14.82
C LEU A 127 4.30 4.00 15.53
N MET A 128 3.92 5.05 14.80
CA MET A 128 3.79 6.39 15.34
C MET A 128 2.34 6.76 15.69
N HIS A 129 1.39 5.91 15.37
CA HIS A 129 -0.03 6.19 15.66
C HIS A 129 -0.40 5.84 17.09
#